data_993c34350ef726db5512f1c012c776c4
#
_entry.id   993c34350ef726db5512f1c012c776c4
#
_cell.length_a   1.000
_cell.length_b   1.000
_cell.length_c   1.000
_cell.angle_alpha   90.00
_cell.angle_beta   90.00
_cell.angle_gamma   90.00
#
_symmetry.space_group_name_H-M   'P 1'
#
loop_
_entity.id
_entity.type
_entity.pdbx_description
1 polymer ?
#
loop_
_entity_poly.entity_id
_entity_poly.type
_entity_poly.pdbx_seq_one_letter_code
_entity_poly.pdbx_strand_id
1 'polypeptide(L)'
;VAEPGRTDLFRYLTAGEAQDYIAIMGLFTRTLLTDLSATDVASSISQDGSALELDTVELRCRQLVTWGNLVPSLRDARVSTVAEFLRSRSRYQVSKLGGRVHRTALDILQAADGAREVARELLGQIVDSLDRVLVALHEG
;
A
#
# COMPACT_ATOMS: atom_id res chain seq x y z
N VAL A 1 1.19 -3.18 -26.83
CA VAL A 1 0.96 -2.97 -25.40
C VAL A 1 -0.25 -2.07 -25.25
N ALA A 2 -1.35 -2.60 -24.71
CA ALA A 2 -2.54 -1.81 -24.46
C ALA A 2 -2.27 -0.78 -23.35
N GLU A 3 -2.70 0.46 -23.55
CA GLU A 3 -2.68 1.44 -22.48
C GLU A 3 -3.60 1.00 -21.34
N PRO A 4 -3.18 1.15 -20.06
CA PRO A 4 -4.05 0.82 -18.96
C PRO A 4 -5.32 1.69 -18.99
N GLY A 5 -6.47 1.08 -18.75
CA GLY A 5 -7.72 1.82 -18.59
C GLY A 5 -7.67 2.71 -17.34
N ARG A 6 -8.49 3.75 -17.30
CA ARG A 6 -8.52 4.68 -16.15
C ARG A 6 -8.80 3.99 -14.83
N THR A 7 -9.65 2.96 -14.85
CA THR A 7 -10.03 2.23 -13.64
C THR A 7 -8.99 1.21 -13.20
N ASP A 8 -8.02 0.86 -14.05
CA ASP A 8 -6.97 -0.09 -13.69
C ASP A 8 -6.09 0.41 -12.54
N LEU A 9 -5.98 1.74 -12.39
CA LEU A 9 -5.28 2.37 -11.27
C LEU A 9 -5.82 1.97 -9.89
N PHE A 10 -7.06 1.51 -9.81
CA PHE A 10 -7.72 1.10 -8.57
C PHE A 10 -7.71 -0.40 -8.33
N ARG A 11 -7.28 -1.20 -9.29
CA ARG A 11 -7.36 -2.67 -9.23
C ARG A 11 -6.58 -3.27 -8.06
N TYR A 12 -5.45 -2.69 -7.71
CA TYR A 12 -4.63 -3.21 -6.62
C TYR A 12 -5.34 -3.16 -5.26
N LEU A 13 -6.28 -2.22 -5.10
CA LEU A 13 -7.03 -2.05 -3.85
C LEU A 13 -8.05 -3.15 -3.59
N THR A 14 -8.47 -3.86 -4.63
CA THR A 14 -9.47 -4.93 -4.58
C THR A 14 -8.94 -6.30 -4.99
N ALA A 15 -7.67 -6.38 -5.29
CA ALA A 15 -7.02 -7.65 -5.62
C ALA A 15 -6.95 -8.57 -4.40
N GLY A 16 -6.82 -9.87 -4.63
CA GLY A 16 -6.63 -10.84 -3.54
C GLY A 16 -5.40 -10.54 -2.68
N GLU A 17 -4.35 -9.99 -3.30
CA GLU A 17 -3.10 -9.61 -2.64
C GLU A 17 -3.04 -8.10 -2.34
N ALA A 18 -4.17 -7.46 -2.11
CA ALA A 18 -4.26 -6.01 -1.91
C ALA A 18 -3.29 -5.50 -0.82
N GLN A 19 -3.11 -6.24 0.26
CA GLN A 19 -2.19 -5.85 1.34
C GLN A 19 -0.74 -5.72 0.85
N ASP A 20 -0.30 -6.63 -0.02
CA ASP A 20 1.03 -6.56 -0.61
C ASP A 20 1.19 -5.30 -1.46
N TYR A 21 0.21 -5.04 -2.32
CA TYR A 21 0.22 -3.86 -3.19
C TYR A 21 0.17 -2.55 -2.39
N ILE A 22 -0.64 -2.50 -1.35
CA ILE A 22 -0.76 -1.31 -0.48
C ILE A 22 0.58 -1.03 0.21
N ALA A 23 1.25 -2.07 0.72
CA ALA A 23 2.56 -1.93 1.33
C ALA A 23 3.61 -1.43 0.33
N ILE A 24 3.65 -1.99 -0.87
CA ILE A 24 4.57 -1.60 -1.94
C ILE A 24 4.31 -0.14 -2.35
N MET A 25 3.08 0.22 -2.65
CA MET A 25 2.72 1.58 -3.03
C MET A 25 3.00 2.59 -1.92
N GLY A 26 2.85 2.18 -0.67
CA GLY A 26 3.21 2.99 0.49
C GLY A 26 4.68 3.39 0.49
N LEU A 27 5.58 2.49 0.15
CA LEU A 27 7.01 2.78 0.03
C LEU A 27 7.28 3.79 -1.10
N PHE A 28 6.71 3.56 -2.26
CA PHE A 28 6.91 4.44 -3.42
C PHE A 28 6.35 5.85 -3.20
N THR A 29 5.25 5.99 -2.48
CA THR A 29 4.65 7.30 -2.22
C THR A 29 5.38 8.08 -1.14
N ARG A 30 6.08 7.42 -0.23
CA ARG A 30 6.93 8.08 0.77
C ARG A 30 8.24 8.61 0.19
N THR A 31 8.69 8.05 -0.92
CA THR A 31 9.97 8.39 -1.56
C THR A 31 9.75 9.12 -2.89
N LEU A 32 9.11 10.27 -2.83
CA LEU A 32 8.54 10.99 -3.99
C LEU A 32 9.52 11.35 -5.12
N LEU A 33 10.81 11.31 -4.90
CA LEU A 33 11.80 11.78 -5.88
C LEU A 33 12.82 10.72 -6.29
N THR A 34 12.70 9.52 -5.78
CA THR A 34 13.64 8.44 -6.05
C THR A 34 12.95 7.23 -6.63
N ASP A 35 13.61 6.62 -7.60
CA ASP A 35 13.22 5.30 -8.04
C ASP A 35 13.67 4.24 -7.03
N LEU A 36 12.94 3.15 -6.97
CA LEU A 36 13.27 2.00 -6.12
C LEU A 36 13.37 0.75 -6.99
N SER A 37 14.36 -0.08 -6.68
CA SER A 37 14.44 -1.42 -7.24
C SER A 37 13.52 -2.38 -6.47
N ALA A 38 13.19 -3.51 -7.09
CA ALA A 38 12.47 -4.57 -6.40
C ALA A 38 13.22 -5.05 -5.15
N THR A 39 14.56 -5.06 -5.21
CA THR A 39 15.41 -5.39 -4.06
C THR A 39 15.26 -4.39 -2.92
N ASP A 40 15.27 -3.09 -3.23
CA ASP A 40 15.06 -2.03 -2.23
C ASP A 40 13.70 -2.18 -1.55
N VAL A 41 12.66 -2.44 -2.34
CA VAL A 41 11.31 -2.65 -1.85
C VAL A 41 11.23 -3.88 -0.93
N ALA A 42 11.77 -5.00 -1.36
CA ALA A 42 11.78 -6.25 -0.58
C ALA A 42 12.50 -6.07 0.76
N SER A 43 13.66 -5.39 0.76
CA SER A 43 14.41 -5.09 1.98
C SER A 43 13.63 -4.21 2.94
N SER A 44 12.96 -3.17 2.43
CA SER A 44 12.19 -2.25 3.26
C SER A 44 10.95 -2.91 3.87
N ILE A 45 10.25 -3.74 3.10
CA ILE A 45 9.09 -4.49 3.59
C ILE A 45 9.50 -5.51 4.66
N SER A 46 10.64 -6.16 4.50
CA SER A 46 11.16 -7.11 5.50
C SER A 46 11.45 -6.43 6.84
N GLN A 47 11.91 -5.18 6.84
CA GLN A 47 12.13 -4.39 8.05
C GLN A 47 10.83 -4.08 8.80
N ASP A 48 9.73 -3.94 8.08
CA ASP A 48 8.40 -3.68 8.65
C ASP A 48 7.70 -4.96 9.16
N GLY A 49 8.36 -6.12 9.11
CA GLY A 49 7.86 -7.37 9.65
C GLY A 49 7.03 -8.23 8.69
N SER A 50 6.82 -7.77 7.47
CA SER A 50 6.18 -8.56 6.41
C SER A 50 7.25 -9.16 5.52
N ALA A 51 7.30 -10.48 5.41
CA ALA A 51 8.27 -11.16 4.55
C ALA A 51 7.66 -11.41 3.18
N LEU A 52 7.99 -10.56 2.21
CA LEU A 52 7.74 -10.83 0.80
C LEU A 52 9.07 -11.22 0.12
N GLU A 53 9.05 -12.32 -0.59
CA GLU A 53 10.20 -12.73 -1.39
C GLU A 53 10.43 -11.77 -2.55
N LEU A 54 11.70 -11.62 -2.95
CA LEU A 54 12.10 -10.73 -4.03
C LEU A 54 11.32 -11.02 -5.33
N ASP A 55 11.18 -12.28 -5.70
CA ASP A 55 10.45 -12.67 -6.91
C ASP A 55 8.98 -12.25 -6.85
N THR A 56 8.36 -12.37 -5.69
CA THR A 56 6.99 -11.92 -5.47
C THR A 56 6.88 -10.40 -5.59
N VAL A 57 7.79 -9.67 -4.96
CA VAL A 57 7.85 -8.19 -5.05
C VAL A 57 8.00 -7.75 -6.50
N GLU A 58 8.89 -8.40 -7.25
CA GLU A 58 9.10 -8.07 -8.66
C GLU A 58 7.83 -8.32 -9.49
N LEU A 59 7.15 -9.43 -9.26
CA LEU A 59 5.88 -9.75 -9.91
C LEU A 59 4.81 -8.69 -9.59
N ARG A 60 4.70 -8.28 -8.33
CA ARG A 60 3.76 -7.24 -7.89
C ARG A 60 4.07 -5.89 -8.53
N CYS A 61 5.35 -5.50 -8.59
CA CYS A 61 5.77 -4.26 -9.22
C CYS A 61 5.44 -4.24 -10.72
N ARG A 62 5.68 -5.33 -11.43
CA ARG A 62 5.32 -5.45 -12.84
C ARG A 62 3.81 -5.33 -13.05
N GLN A 63 3.02 -5.93 -12.18
CA GLN A 63 1.57 -5.82 -12.24
C GLN A 63 1.12 -4.37 -12.02
N LEU A 64 1.73 -3.66 -11.08
CA LEU A 64 1.45 -2.24 -10.84
C LEU A 64 1.84 -1.38 -12.05
N VAL A 65 2.89 -1.74 -12.78
CA VAL A 65 3.23 -1.08 -14.06
C VAL A 65 2.12 -1.32 -15.08
N THR A 66 1.64 -2.55 -15.20
CA THR A 66 0.54 -2.88 -16.12
C THR A 66 -0.72 -2.09 -15.81
N TRP A 67 -1.02 -1.87 -14.55
CA TRP A 67 -2.18 -1.08 -14.11
C TRP A 67 -1.95 0.44 -14.13
N GLY A 68 -0.74 0.89 -14.40
CA GLY A 68 -0.42 2.31 -14.51
C GLY A 68 -0.07 3.00 -13.19
N ASN A 69 0.03 2.25 -12.08
CA ASN A 69 0.40 2.80 -10.78
C ASN A 69 1.90 3.11 -10.66
N LEU A 70 2.72 2.29 -11.28
CA LEU A 70 4.16 2.47 -11.38
C LEU A 70 4.57 2.62 -12.84
N VAL A 71 5.71 3.23 -13.04
CA VAL A 71 6.39 3.31 -14.34
C VAL A 71 7.81 2.79 -14.20
N PRO A 72 8.37 2.13 -15.21
CA PRO A 72 9.78 1.76 -15.20
C PRO A 72 10.63 3.03 -15.11
N SER A 73 11.67 3.00 -14.29
CA SER A 73 12.60 4.13 -14.22
C SER A 73 13.45 4.19 -15.48
N LEU A 74 13.47 5.37 -16.10
CA LEU A 74 14.29 5.65 -17.28
C LEU A 74 15.67 6.20 -16.91
N ARG A 75 16.07 6.11 -15.66
CA ARG A 75 17.42 6.51 -15.27
C ARG A 75 18.42 5.71 -16.10
N ASP A 76 19.15 6.40 -16.96
CA ASP A 76 20.34 5.89 -17.63
C ASP A 76 21.35 5.47 -16.56
N ALA A 77 21.21 4.24 -16.11
CA ALA A 77 22.31 3.63 -15.42
C ALA A 77 23.41 3.48 -16.45
N ARG A 78 24.49 4.21 -16.30
CA ARG A 78 25.75 3.87 -16.96
C ARG A 78 26.16 2.51 -16.41
N VAL A 79 25.77 1.48 -17.14
CA VAL A 79 25.86 0.10 -16.68
C VAL A 79 27.23 -0.41 -17.08
N SER A 80 28.08 -0.67 -16.12
CA SER A 80 29.41 -1.24 -16.37
C SER A 80 29.39 -2.77 -16.43
N THR A 81 28.33 -3.43 -15.98
CA THR A 81 28.20 -4.89 -15.97
C THR A 81 26.79 -5.36 -16.36
N VAL A 82 26.68 -6.60 -16.84
CA VAL A 82 25.39 -7.24 -17.16
C VAL A 82 24.51 -7.35 -15.91
N ALA A 83 25.11 -7.62 -14.75
CA ALA A 83 24.38 -7.71 -13.48
C ALA A 83 23.77 -6.36 -13.11
N GLU A 84 24.48 -5.26 -13.27
CA GLU A 84 23.95 -3.90 -13.05
C GLU A 84 22.86 -3.55 -14.05
N PHE A 85 23.03 -3.94 -15.32
CA PHE A 85 22.00 -3.77 -16.34
C PHE A 85 20.69 -4.48 -15.98
N LEU A 86 20.78 -5.71 -15.52
CA LEU A 86 19.60 -6.47 -15.06
C LEU A 86 18.97 -5.86 -13.83
N ARG A 87 19.75 -5.33 -12.89
CA ARG A 87 19.25 -4.60 -11.73
C ARG A 87 18.59 -3.29 -12.10
N SER A 88 19.16 -2.55 -13.07
CA SER A 88 18.58 -1.29 -13.52
C SER A 88 17.24 -1.47 -14.23
N ARG A 89 17.01 -2.63 -14.85
CA ARG A 89 15.71 -2.98 -15.47
C ARG A 89 14.59 -3.17 -14.46
N SER A 90 14.92 -3.47 -13.21
CA SER A 90 13.98 -3.72 -12.13
C SER A 90 13.77 -2.49 -11.24
N ARG A 91 14.03 -1.29 -11.75
CA ARG A 91 13.80 -0.05 -11.02
C ARG A 91 12.48 0.58 -11.48
N TYR A 92 11.74 1.08 -10.52
CA TYR A 92 10.41 1.63 -10.75
C TYR A 92 10.25 2.98 -10.07
N GLN A 93 9.30 3.75 -10.55
CA GLN A 93 8.93 5.03 -9.97
C GLN A 93 7.40 5.10 -9.92
N VAL A 94 6.86 5.76 -8.91
CA VAL A 94 5.41 5.95 -8.84
C VAL A 94 4.95 6.89 -9.97
N SER A 95 3.87 6.52 -10.65
CA SER A 95 3.24 7.41 -11.61
C SER A 95 2.52 8.55 -10.88
N LYS A 96 2.33 9.66 -11.56
CA LYS A 96 1.62 10.82 -10.99
C LYS A 96 0.20 10.45 -10.52
N LEU A 97 -0.55 9.76 -11.36
CA LEU A 97 -1.89 9.31 -11.02
C LEU A 97 -1.88 8.18 -9.99
N GLY A 98 -0.94 7.25 -10.09
CA GLY A 98 -0.78 6.19 -9.11
C GLY A 98 -0.53 6.72 -7.70
N GLY A 99 0.30 7.74 -7.58
CA GLY A 99 0.55 8.40 -6.30
C GLY A 99 -0.70 9.09 -5.74
N ARG A 100 -1.47 9.76 -6.60
CA ARG A 100 -2.72 10.41 -6.18
C ARG A 100 -3.77 9.41 -5.73
N VAL A 101 -3.95 8.33 -6.49
CA VAL A 101 -4.89 7.26 -6.12
C VAL A 101 -4.51 6.66 -4.76
N HIS A 102 -3.24 6.35 -4.56
CA HIS A 102 -2.81 5.73 -3.31
C HIS A 102 -3.01 6.64 -2.11
N ARG A 103 -2.62 7.91 -2.19
CA ARG A 103 -2.81 8.88 -1.10
C ARG A 103 -4.28 9.08 -0.77
N THR A 104 -5.13 9.21 -1.79
CA THR A 104 -6.57 9.34 -1.60
C THR A 104 -7.17 8.08 -0.98
N ALA A 105 -6.76 6.91 -1.45
CA ALA A 105 -7.20 5.63 -0.89
C ALA A 105 -6.81 5.48 0.59
N LEU A 106 -5.59 5.85 0.96
CA LEU A 106 -5.15 5.82 2.35
C LEU A 106 -5.98 6.75 3.24
N ASP A 107 -6.27 7.96 2.77
CA ASP A 107 -7.12 8.89 3.49
C ASP A 107 -8.51 8.30 3.77
N ILE A 108 -9.09 7.65 2.78
CA ILE A 108 -10.40 6.99 2.91
C ILE A 108 -10.33 5.82 3.88
N LEU A 109 -9.32 4.97 3.76
CA LEU A 109 -9.15 3.80 4.61
C LEU A 109 -8.89 4.20 6.07
N GLN A 110 -8.05 5.20 6.30
CA GLN A 110 -7.77 5.72 7.63
C GLN A 110 -9.02 6.38 8.25
N ALA A 111 -9.79 7.10 7.47
CA ALA A 111 -11.06 7.67 7.92
C ALA A 111 -12.07 6.59 8.30
N ALA A 112 -12.17 5.51 7.51
CA ALA A 112 -13.03 4.37 7.80
C ALA A 112 -12.60 3.65 9.10
N ASP A 113 -11.30 3.45 9.30
CA ASP A 113 -10.77 2.84 10.52
C ASP A 113 -11.01 3.74 11.74
N GLY A 114 -10.81 5.04 11.60
CA GLY A 114 -11.10 6.01 12.65
C GLY A 114 -12.59 6.02 13.03
N ALA A 115 -13.48 5.96 12.05
CA ALA A 115 -14.92 5.87 12.30
C ALA A 115 -15.31 4.58 13.04
N ARG A 116 -14.69 3.45 12.69
CA ARG A 116 -14.90 2.18 13.40
C ARG A 116 -14.43 2.24 14.85
N GLU A 117 -13.29 2.86 15.09
CA GLU A 117 -12.74 3.04 16.43
C GLU A 117 -13.66 3.89 17.31
N VAL A 118 -14.14 5.00 16.79
CA VAL A 118 -15.11 5.86 17.47
C VAL A 118 -16.40 5.09 17.76
N ALA A 119 -16.92 4.33 16.80
CA ALA A 119 -18.12 3.52 16.99
C ALA A 119 -17.93 2.46 18.09
N ARG A 120 -16.78 1.79 18.13
CA ARG A 120 -16.47 0.82 19.20
C ARG A 120 -16.40 1.48 20.58
N GLU A 121 -15.77 2.63 20.66
CA GLU A 121 -15.68 3.40 21.89
C GLU A 121 -17.05 3.82 22.39
N LEU A 122 -17.91 4.33 21.50
CA LEU A 122 -19.29 4.70 21.85
C LEU A 122 -20.11 3.49 22.30
N LEU A 123 -19.99 2.35 21.66
CA LEU A 123 -20.65 1.12 22.06
C LEU A 123 -20.19 0.67 23.44
N GLY A 124 -18.89 0.74 23.73
CA GLY A 124 -18.36 0.45 25.06
C GLY A 124 -18.94 1.35 26.13
N GLN A 125 -19.06 2.66 25.88
CA GLN A 125 -19.68 3.61 26.81
C GLN A 125 -21.15 3.32 27.04
N ILE A 126 -21.89 2.93 25.98
CA ILE A 126 -23.32 2.56 26.11
C ILE A 126 -23.46 1.31 26.98
N VAL A 127 -22.64 0.29 26.77
CA VAL A 127 -22.67 -0.95 27.57
C VAL A 127 -22.39 -0.65 29.05
N ASP A 128 -21.36 0.14 29.34
CA ASP A 128 -21.01 0.54 30.70
C ASP A 128 -22.16 1.31 31.38
N SER A 129 -22.80 2.20 30.64
CA SER A 129 -23.98 2.95 31.16
C SER A 129 -25.15 2.04 31.48
N LEU A 130 -25.43 1.07 30.62
CA LEU A 130 -26.48 0.08 30.85
C LEU A 130 -26.19 -0.81 32.07
N ASP A 131 -24.96 -1.25 32.25
CA ASP A 131 -24.52 -2.03 33.39
C ASP A 131 -24.72 -1.25 34.70
N ARG A 132 -24.40 0.04 34.73
CA ARG A 132 -24.63 0.90 35.89
C ARG A 132 -26.14 1.02 36.23
N VAL A 133 -26.98 1.16 35.22
CA VAL A 133 -28.42 1.22 35.39
C VAL A 133 -28.95 -0.10 35.99
N LEU A 134 -28.50 -1.25 35.47
CA LEU A 134 -28.87 -2.57 35.97
C LEU A 134 -28.46 -2.77 37.42
N VAL A 135 -27.25 -2.37 37.79
CA VAL A 135 -26.78 -2.41 39.19
C VAL A 135 -27.63 -1.54 40.07
N ALA A 136 -27.95 -0.31 39.68
CA ALA A 136 -28.81 0.59 40.44
C ALA A 136 -30.21 0.02 40.64
N LEU A 137 -30.80 -0.66 39.67
CA LEU A 137 -32.09 -1.30 39.75
C LEU A 137 -32.08 -2.50 40.71
N HIS A 138 -30.98 -3.21 40.85
CA HIS A 138 -30.82 -4.35 41.75
C HIS A 138 -30.59 -3.94 43.20
N GLU A 139 -30.02 -2.77 43.43
CA GLU A 139 -29.74 -2.22 44.76
C GLU A 139 -30.96 -1.46 45.37
N GLY A 140 -31.91 -1.16 44.53
CA GLY A 140 -33.17 -0.52 44.94
C GLY A 140 -34.19 -1.57 45.34
#